data_0a639d9465313fe26c6a4f96e58294e5
#
_entry.id   0a639d9465313fe26c6a4f96e58294e5
#
_cell.length_a   1.000
_cell.length_b   1.000
_cell.length_c   1.000
_cell.angle_alpha   90.00
_cell.angle_beta   90.00
_cell.angle_gamma   90.00
#
_symmetry.space_group_name_H-M   'P 1'
#
loop_
_entity.id
_entity.type
_entity.pdbx_description
1 polymer ?
#
loop_
_entity_poly.entity_id
_entity_poly.type
_entity_poly.pdbx_seq_one_letter_code
_entity_poly.pdbx_strand_id
1 'polypeptide(L)'
;MVKQADGVNGQGRGVMTRAALSDVAALAGVSIATVSRVLNGRPDVSPTTRNEVMRHVRELGYVSNRGARTRPNGHTGLISLAVPHMRGEYVAEIVTGAVDALEERNARLVICPGRADVATGVSLRERLLYGATDGALLVLPAESSDELVALYQSGYPLVVIDPVTPMDAEIPVVATTNWAGAKMATEHLIQQGHTHIGVIIGPTGWTGGADRLAGYQAALLAAGLPLTPALVRQADLTIDGGYDAAHHLLSSPHGATAIFALNDSMAIGVLRAARERSLDVPRELSVIGFDDLEMAAVMTPALTTVRQPLQGLGRTGANVLYQLLAGQELDATRVELSTKLVVRESTAPPSGTSFMTY
;
A
#
# COMPACT_ATOMS: atom_id res chain seq x y z
N MET A 1 -24.04 0.33 70.79
CA MET A 1 -25.43 0.11 70.33
C MET A 1 -25.48 0.23 68.82
N VAL A 2 -25.94 -0.83 68.21
CA VAL A 2 -26.61 -1.02 66.91
C VAL A 2 -25.77 -0.90 65.63
N LYS A 3 -25.58 -2.10 65.08
CA LYS A 3 -25.31 -2.46 63.68
C LYS A 3 -26.31 -1.80 62.71
N GLN A 4 -25.84 -1.46 61.51
CA GLN A 4 -26.57 -1.94 60.32
C GLN A 4 -25.61 -1.98 59.14
N ALA A 5 -25.65 -3.14 58.50
CA ALA A 5 -25.01 -3.41 57.21
C ALA A 5 -26.03 -3.06 56.11
N ASP A 6 -25.56 -2.51 55.00
CA ASP A 6 -26.27 -2.59 53.74
C ASP A 6 -25.30 -2.87 52.63
N GLY A 7 -25.47 -4.06 52.03
CA GLY A 7 -24.76 -4.49 50.86
C GLY A 7 -25.35 -3.86 49.62
N VAL A 8 -24.49 -3.40 48.72
CA VAL A 8 -24.86 -3.03 47.38
C VAL A 8 -24.21 -4.01 46.38
N ASN A 9 -25.11 -4.78 45.80
CA ASN A 9 -24.90 -5.70 44.69
C ASN A 9 -24.22 -4.97 43.50
N GLY A 10 -22.96 -5.29 43.25
CA GLY A 10 -22.31 -5.01 41.97
C GLY A 10 -22.68 -6.10 40.96
N GLN A 11 -23.63 -5.81 40.09
CA GLN A 11 -23.89 -6.63 38.92
C GLN A 11 -22.68 -6.59 37.99
N GLY A 12 -21.90 -7.67 38.02
CA GLY A 12 -20.87 -7.95 37.06
C GLY A 12 -21.49 -8.02 35.64
N ARG A 13 -21.06 -7.15 34.75
CA ARG A 13 -21.27 -7.30 33.31
C ARG A 13 -20.62 -8.63 32.92
N GLY A 14 -21.45 -9.65 32.66
CA GLY A 14 -21.02 -10.93 32.17
C GLY A 14 -20.30 -10.72 30.82
N VAL A 15 -19.02 -11.05 30.81
CA VAL A 15 -18.29 -11.27 29.55
C VAL A 15 -19.04 -12.42 28.86
N MET A 16 -19.73 -12.16 27.76
CA MET A 16 -20.34 -13.20 26.93
C MET A 16 -19.22 -14.10 26.42
N THR A 17 -18.96 -15.18 27.12
CA THR A 17 -18.06 -16.24 26.67
C THR A 17 -18.63 -16.82 25.38
N ARG A 18 -17.88 -16.68 24.30
CA ARG A 18 -18.22 -17.21 22.99
C ARG A 18 -18.40 -18.72 23.11
N ALA A 19 -19.56 -19.26 22.68
CA ALA A 19 -19.83 -20.69 22.72
C ALA A 19 -18.70 -21.47 22.03
N ALA A 20 -18.19 -22.51 22.69
CA ALA A 20 -17.13 -23.37 22.17
C ALA A 20 -17.73 -24.60 21.44
N LEU A 21 -16.91 -25.26 20.64
CA LEU A 21 -17.32 -26.51 19.95
C LEU A 21 -17.70 -27.60 20.97
N SER A 22 -17.08 -27.60 22.16
CA SER A 22 -17.38 -28.46 23.31
C SER A 22 -18.81 -28.26 23.82
N ASP A 23 -19.32 -27.03 23.81
CA ASP A 23 -20.63 -26.71 24.33
C ASP A 23 -21.73 -27.26 23.41
N VAL A 24 -21.50 -27.13 22.10
CA VAL A 24 -22.39 -27.76 21.09
C VAL A 24 -22.38 -29.28 21.24
N ALA A 25 -21.21 -29.88 21.41
CA ALA A 25 -21.05 -31.33 21.57
C ALA A 25 -21.78 -31.84 22.84
N ALA A 26 -21.64 -31.11 23.95
CA ALA A 26 -22.32 -31.45 25.22
C ALA A 26 -23.85 -31.39 25.10
N LEU A 27 -24.41 -30.36 24.47
CA LEU A 27 -25.85 -30.19 24.27
C LEU A 27 -26.42 -31.18 23.26
N ALA A 28 -25.71 -31.49 22.21
CA ALA A 28 -26.13 -32.46 21.20
C ALA A 28 -25.89 -33.92 21.60
N GLY A 29 -25.26 -34.18 22.75
CA GLY A 29 -24.97 -35.55 23.26
C GLY A 29 -24.02 -36.34 22.35
N VAL A 30 -23.13 -35.66 21.59
CA VAL A 30 -22.20 -36.30 20.67
C VAL A 30 -20.76 -35.89 20.93
N SER A 31 -19.81 -36.59 20.34
CA SER A 31 -18.41 -36.22 20.44
C SER A 31 -18.08 -34.92 19.67
N ILE A 32 -17.06 -34.18 20.12
CA ILE A 32 -16.53 -33.00 19.38
C ILE A 32 -16.18 -33.36 17.95
N ALA A 33 -15.67 -34.56 17.72
CA ALA A 33 -15.37 -35.07 16.38
C ALA A 33 -16.64 -35.21 15.49
N THR A 34 -17.75 -35.64 16.08
CA THR A 34 -19.05 -35.73 15.40
C THR A 34 -19.59 -34.36 15.04
N VAL A 35 -19.56 -33.39 15.96
CA VAL A 35 -19.91 -31.98 15.67
C VAL A 35 -19.08 -31.43 14.54
N SER A 36 -17.77 -31.66 14.57
CA SER A 36 -16.85 -31.25 13.51
C SER A 36 -17.21 -31.88 12.15
N ARG A 37 -17.57 -33.16 12.10
CA ARG A 37 -18.01 -33.84 10.86
C ARG A 37 -19.31 -33.25 10.30
N VAL A 38 -20.28 -32.96 11.17
CA VAL A 38 -21.54 -32.30 10.79
C VAL A 38 -21.29 -30.93 10.18
N LEU A 39 -20.52 -30.09 10.86
CA LEU A 39 -20.18 -28.74 10.38
C LEU A 39 -19.38 -28.76 9.07
N ASN A 40 -18.65 -29.85 8.84
CA ASN A 40 -17.87 -30.07 7.62
C ASN A 40 -18.65 -30.73 6.48
N GLY A 41 -19.95 -30.99 6.66
CA GLY A 41 -20.78 -31.58 5.60
C GLY A 41 -20.42 -33.04 5.27
N ARG A 42 -19.69 -33.76 6.15
CA ARG A 42 -19.28 -35.14 5.89
C ARG A 42 -20.50 -36.05 5.72
N PRO A 43 -20.55 -36.90 4.71
CA PRO A 43 -21.73 -37.75 4.41
C PRO A 43 -21.92 -38.90 5.41
N ASP A 44 -20.91 -39.20 6.22
CA ASP A 44 -20.87 -40.31 7.17
C ASP A 44 -21.60 -40.04 8.49
N VAL A 45 -22.34 -38.92 8.60
CA VAL A 45 -23.16 -38.58 9.76
C VAL A 45 -24.65 -38.67 9.39
N SER A 46 -25.42 -39.35 10.25
CA SER A 46 -26.87 -39.55 10.02
C SER A 46 -27.60 -38.19 9.91
N PRO A 47 -28.68 -38.13 9.08
CA PRO A 47 -29.50 -36.92 8.98
C PRO A 47 -30.05 -36.45 10.34
N THR A 48 -30.45 -37.35 11.20
CA THR A 48 -30.96 -37.06 12.55
C THR A 48 -29.94 -36.38 13.41
N THR A 49 -28.74 -36.95 13.48
CA THR A 49 -27.62 -36.36 14.24
C THR A 49 -27.20 -35.00 13.66
N ARG A 50 -27.23 -34.87 12.34
CA ARG A 50 -26.93 -33.60 11.68
C ARG A 50 -27.90 -32.50 12.07
N ASN A 51 -29.19 -32.80 12.05
CA ASN A 51 -30.25 -31.85 12.39
C ASN A 51 -30.16 -31.40 13.87
N GLU A 52 -29.90 -32.36 14.77
CA GLU A 52 -29.73 -32.09 16.20
C GLU A 52 -28.54 -31.16 16.47
N VAL A 53 -27.39 -31.49 15.93
CA VAL A 53 -26.19 -30.64 16.05
C VAL A 53 -26.42 -29.24 15.46
N MET A 54 -27.04 -29.13 14.29
CA MET A 54 -27.31 -27.86 13.65
C MET A 54 -28.36 -27.01 14.38
N ARG A 55 -29.26 -27.65 15.14
CA ARG A 55 -30.19 -26.96 16.04
C ARG A 55 -29.43 -26.28 17.17
N HIS A 56 -28.56 -27.00 17.88
CA HIS A 56 -27.76 -26.44 18.97
C HIS A 56 -26.72 -25.42 18.51
N VAL A 57 -26.16 -25.58 17.33
CA VAL A 57 -25.30 -24.55 16.68
C VAL A 57 -26.04 -23.21 16.58
N ARG A 58 -27.32 -23.24 16.15
CA ARG A 58 -28.16 -22.03 16.05
C ARG A 58 -28.56 -21.47 17.40
N GLU A 59 -28.97 -22.33 18.35
CA GLU A 59 -29.40 -21.94 19.70
C GLU A 59 -28.28 -21.25 20.48
N LEU A 60 -27.05 -21.76 20.39
CA LEU A 60 -25.88 -21.17 21.03
C LEU A 60 -25.27 -19.98 20.27
N GLY A 61 -25.76 -19.66 19.09
CA GLY A 61 -25.13 -18.70 18.23
C GLY A 61 -23.68 -19.10 17.87
N TYR A 62 -23.39 -20.41 17.87
CA TYR A 62 -22.06 -20.90 17.56
C TYR A 62 -21.73 -20.61 16.09
N VAL A 63 -20.83 -19.68 15.87
CA VAL A 63 -20.28 -19.42 14.53
C VAL A 63 -19.08 -20.35 14.37
N SER A 64 -19.23 -21.35 13.50
CA SER A 64 -18.12 -22.19 13.09
C SER A 64 -17.01 -21.28 12.55
N ASN A 65 -15.88 -21.31 13.21
CA ASN A 65 -14.68 -20.58 12.75
C ASN A 65 -14.12 -21.28 11.50
N ARG A 66 -14.91 -21.21 10.39
CA ARG A 66 -14.50 -21.77 9.08
C ARG A 66 -13.22 -21.10 8.56
N GLY A 67 -12.81 -19.96 9.15
CA GLY A 67 -11.56 -19.28 8.86
C GLY A 67 -10.36 -19.87 9.60
N ALA A 68 -10.56 -20.53 10.75
CA ALA A 68 -9.49 -21.12 11.56
C ALA A 68 -9.33 -22.64 11.31
N ARG A 69 -9.59 -23.10 10.08
CA ARG A 69 -9.09 -24.41 9.70
C ARG A 69 -7.61 -24.26 9.43
N THR A 70 -6.79 -24.58 10.43
CA THR A 70 -5.40 -24.90 10.16
C THR A 70 -5.36 -25.95 9.05
N ARG A 71 -4.72 -25.61 7.94
CA ARG A 71 -4.36 -26.60 6.92
C ARG A 71 -3.53 -27.69 7.58
N PRO A 72 -3.36 -28.88 6.98
CA PRO A 72 -2.54 -29.95 7.56
C PRO A 72 -1.13 -29.52 8.01
N ASN A 73 -0.62 -28.41 7.48
CA ASN A 73 0.66 -27.80 7.82
C ASN A 73 0.61 -26.71 8.92
N GLY A 74 -0.52 -26.52 9.60
CA GLY A 74 -0.66 -25.57 10.70
C GLY A 74 -1.07 -24.15 10.30
N HIS A 75 -1.15 -23.84 9.00
CA HIS A 75 -1.52 -22.49 8.50
C HIS A 75 -3.03 -22.26 8.42
N THR A 76 -3.47 -21.02 8.64
CA THR A 76 -4.87 -20.60 8.50
C THR A 76 -5.26 -20.34 7.04
N GLY A 77 -4.31 -19.96 6.21
CA GLY A 77 -4.50 -19.49 4.86
C GLY A 77 -5.04 -18.04 4.79
N LEU A 78 -4.96 -17.32 5.90
CA LEU A 78 -5.31 -15.90 5.98
C LEU A 78 -4.03 -15.06 6.07
N ILE A 79 -3.94 -14.04 5.25
CA ILE A 79 -2.84 -13.07 5.25
C ILE A 79 -3.41 -11.70 5.55
N SER A 80 -2.83 -11.00 6.53
CA SER A 80 -3.16 -9.60 6.79
C SER A 80 -2.57 -8.70 5.73
N LEU A 81 -3.34 -7.74 5.24
CA LEU A 81 -2.87 -6.67 4.38
C LEU A 81 -3.16 -5.33 5.07
N ALA A 82 -2.12 -4.67 5.55
CA ALA A 82 -2.22 -3.32 6.08
C ALA A 82 -2.00 -2.30 4.96
N VAL A 83 -2.95 -1.38 4.81
CA VAL A 83 -2.88 -0.29 3.84
C VAL A 83 -3.21 1.03 4.53
N PRO A 84 -2.56 2.17 4.17
CA PRO A 84 -2.79 3.44 4.84
C PRO A 84 -4.22 3.96 4.65
N HIS A 85 -4.82 3.65 3.52
CA HIS A 85 -6.20 3.96 3.14
C HIS A 85 -6.60 3.14 1.91
N MET A 86 -7.90 3.01 1.67
CA MET A 86 -8.45 2.35 0.48
C MET A 86 -8.81 3.35 -0.63
N ARG A 87 -8.24 4.55 -0.59
CA ARG A 87 -8.49 5.58 -1.61
C ARG A 87 -7.37 5.57 -2.64
N GLY A 88 -7.76 5.78 -3.90
CA GLY A 88 -6.81 5.92 -5.00
C GLY A 88 -6.42 4.59 -5.64
N GLU A 89 -6.08 4.70 -6.90
CA GLU A 89 -5.73 3.59 -7.80
C GLU A 89 -4.41 2.93 -7.40
N TYR A 90 -3.44 3.70 -6.90
CA TYR A 90 -2.11 3.22 -6.51
C TYR A 90 -2.18 2.01 -5.55
N VAL A 91 -2.92 2.16 -4.45
CA VAL A 91 -3.09 1.08 -3.47
C VAL A 91 -3.93 -0.06 -4.05
N ALA A 92 -4.98 0.26 -4.83
CA ALA A 92 -5.85 -0.74 -5.43
C ALA A 92 -5.10 -1.68 -6.38
N GLU A 93 -4.19 -1.15 -7.20
CA GLU A 93 -3.35 -1.94 -8.11
C GLU A 93 -2.40 -2.88 -7.33
N ILE A 94 -1.76 -2.41 -6.27
CA ILE A 94 -0.91 -3.26 -5.42
C ILE A 94 -1.73 -4.38 -4.76
N VAL A 95 -2.91 -4.05 -4.24
CA VAL A 95 -3.84 -5.02 -3.64
C VAL A 95 -4.26 -6.07 -4.66
N THR A 96 -4.61 -5.66 -5.89
CA THR A 96 -4.99 -6.58 -6.98
C THR A 96 -3.89 -7.60 -7.23
N GLY A 97 -2.64 -7.15 -7.42
CA GLY A 97 -1.53 -8.06 -7.64
C GLY A 97 -1.25 -9.01 -6.47
N ALA A 98 -1.46 -8.56 -5.23
CA ALA A 98 -1.35 -9.41 -4.05
C ALA A 98 -2.48 -10.44 -3.97
N VAL A 99 -3.73 -10.05 -4.26
CA VAL A 99 -4.89 -10.95 -4.29
C VAL A 99 -4.66 -12.07 -5.29
N ASP A 100 -4.33 -11.75 -6.54
CA ASP A 100 -4.09 -12.73 -7.60
C ASP A 100 -3.05 -13.78 -7.18
N ALA A 101 -1.92 -13.32 -6.63
CA ALA A 101 -0.84 -14.22 -6.20
C ALA A 101 -1.25 -15.12 -5.01
N LEU A 102 -2.12 -14.64 -4.13
CA LEU A 102 -2.61 -15.39 -2.98
C LEU A 102 -3.71 -16.38 -3.36
N GLU A 103 -4.60 -16.02 -4.30
CA GLU A 103 -5.64 -16.92 -4.81
C GLU A 103 -5.05 -18.16 -5.48
N GLU A 104 -3.96 -18.02 -6.25
CA GLU A 104 -3.21 -19.14 -6.83
C GLU A 104 -2.75 -20.15 -5.77
N ARG A 105 -2.63 -19.73 -4.50
CA ARG A 105 -2.22 -20.55 -3.35
C ARG A 105 -3.38 -20.92 -2.41
N ASN A 106 -4.63 -20.63 -2.82
CA ASN A 106 -5.83 -20.79 -2.01
C ASN A 106 -5.75 -20.03 -0.65
N ALA A 107 -5.02 -18.92 -0.58
CA ALA A 107 -5.02 -18.02 0.55
C ALA A 107 -5.96 -16.84 0.32
N ARG A 108 -6.25 -16.09 1.38
CA ARG A 108 -7.15 -14.94 1.33
C ARG A 108 -6.54 -13.77 2.07
N LEU A 109 -6.78 -12.57 1.57
CA LEU A 109 -6.43 -11.33 2.25
C LEU A 109 -7.50 -10.94 3.27
N VAL A 110 -7.02 -10.45 4.41
CA VAL A 110 -7.82 -9.71 5.39
C VAL A 110 -7.26 -8.29 5.41
N ILE A 111 -8.04 -7.33 4.91
CA ILE A 111 -7.61 -5.92 4.88
C ILE A 111 -7.72 -5.35 6.29
N CYS A 112 -6.61 -4.80 6.78
CA CYS A 112 -6.48 -4.21 8.10
C CYS A 112 -6.19 -2.71 7.96
N PRO A 113 -6.68 -1.85 8.88
CA PRO A 113 -6.30 -0.45 8.91
C PRO A 113 -4.79 -0.29 9.09
N GLY A 114 -4.13 0.40 8.15
CA GLY A 114 -2.67 0.61 8.19
C GLY A 114 -2.23 1.75 9.07
N ARG A 115 -3.12 2.66 9.50
CA ARG A 115 -2.79 3.74 10.43
C ARG A 115 -3.21 3.36 11.85
N ALA A 116 -2.27 3.49 12.78
CA ALA A 116 -2.63 3.57 14.17
C ALA A 116 -3.51 4.82 14.36
N ASP A 117 -4.77 4.62 14.70
CA ASP A 117 -5.48 5.68 15.40
C ASP A 117 -4.88 5.73 16.81
N VAL A 118 -3.97 6.69 17.02
CA VAL A 118 -3.29 6.89 18.32
C VAL A 118 -4.33 7.03 19.45
N ALA A 119 -5.54 7.47 19.12
CA ALA A 119 -6.65 7.59 20.06
C ALA A 119 -7.23 6.23 20.49
N THR A 120 -7.08 5.16 19.72
CA THR A 120 -7.65 3.84 20.04
C THR A 120 -6.70 2.95 20.84
N GLY A 121 -5.40 3.24 20.89
CA GLY A 121 -4.39 2.45 21.59
C GLY A 121 -4.23 1.01 21.08
N VAL A 122 -4.77 0.70 19.88
CA VAL A 122 -4.67 -0.64 19.29
C VAL A 122 -3.26 -0.87 18.74
N SER A 123 -2.59 -1.89 19.25
CA SER A 123 -1.22 -2.25 18.81
C SER A 123 -1.17 -2.74 17.37
N LEU A 124 0.01 -2.66 16.72
CA LEU A 124 0.21 -3.23 15.38
C LEU A 124 -0.17 -4.72 15.32
N ARG A 125 0.19 -5.51 16.34
CA ARG A 125 -0.17 -6.93 16.45
C ARG A 125 -1.68 -7.16 16.39
N GLU A 126 -2.45 -6.37 17.13
CA GLU A 126 -3.90 -6.47 17.13
C GLU A 126 -4.50 -6.05 15.79
N ARG A 127 -3.97 -4.98 15.18
CA ARG A 127 -4.40 -4.52 13.84
C ARG A 127 -4.13 -5.57 12.76
N LEU A 128 -3.00 -6.27 12.82
CA LEU A 128 -2.62 -7.32 11.89
C LEU A 128 -3.26 -8.68 12.21
N LEU A 129 -4.15 -8.75 13.20
CA LEU A 129 -4.79 -9.99 13.65
C LEU A 129 -3.77 -11.09 13.97
N TYR A 130 -2.69 -10.73 14.68
CA TYR A 130 -1.64 -11.64 15.08
C TYR A 130 -2.22 -12.89 15.77
N GLY A 131 -1.80 -14.07 15.35
CA GLY A 131 -2.32 -15.36 15.83
C GLY A 131 -3.61 -15.82 15.14
N ALA A 132 -4.26 -14.98 14.29
CA ALA A 132 -5.39 -15.37 13.46
C ALA A 132 -5.05 -15.41 11.98
N THR A 133 -3.91 -14.81 11.59
CA THR A 133 -3.35 -14.78 10.23
C THR A 133 -1.94 -15.38 10.25
N ASP A 134 -1.51 -15.89 9.11
CA ASP A 134 -0.22 -16.59 8.98
C ASP A 134 0.96 -15.61 8.83
N GLY A 135 0.69 -14.40 8.34
CA GLY A 135 1.66 -13.35 8.13
C GLY A 135 1.01 -12.08 7.59
N ALA A 136 1.80 -11.07 7.26
CA ALA A 136 1.32 -9.77 6.82
C ALA A 136 2.08 -9.20 5.60
N LEU A 137 1.33 -8.49 4.75
CA LEU A 137 1.82 -7.52 3.78
C LEU A 137 1.50 -6.12 4.30
N LEU A 138 2.49 -5.23 4.35
CA LEU A 138 2.32 -3.85 4.78
C LEU A 138 2.64 -2.92 3.61
N VAL A 139 1.64 -2.24 3.09
CA VAL A 139 1.79 -1.28 1.98
C VAL A 139 1.91 0.13 2.55
N LEU A 140 2.98 0.85 2.21
CA LEU A 140 3.24 2.20 2.68
C LEU A 140 3.10 2.33 4.22
N PRO A 141 3.72 1.45 5.02
CA PRO A 141 3.55 1.50 6.47
C PRO A 141 4.05 2.82 7.04
N ALA A 142 3.29 3.35 8.01
CA ALA A 142 3.68 4.53 8.78
C ALA A 142 4.41 4.16 10.08
N GLU A 143 4.48 2.88 10.40
CA GLU A 143 5.17 2.33 11.55
C GLU A 143 6.68 2.53 11.45
N SER A 144 7.34 2.68 12.61
CA SER A 144 8.80 2.75 12.64
C SER A 144 9.45 1.42 12.26
N SER A 145 10.69 1.50 11.74
CA SER A 145 11.46 0.30 11.44
C SER A 145 11.60 -0.60 12.68
N ASP A 146 11.87 -0.01 13.86
CA ASP A 146 12.05 -0.76 15.11
C ASP A 146 10.80 -1.56 15.51
N GLU A 147 9.60 -0.98 15.32
CA GLU A 147 8.34 -1.67 15.62
C GLU A 147 8.14 -2.88 14.68
N LEU A 148 8.46 -2.71 13.41
CA LEU A 148 8.36 -3.78 12.42
C LEU A 148 9.42 -4.87 12.65
N VAL A 149 10.66 -4.49 13.00
CA VAL A 149 11.73 -5.43 13.40
C VAL A 149 11.30 -6.25 14.61
N ALA A 150 10.80 -5.63 15.66
CA ALA A 150 10.33 -6.34 16.85
C ALA A 150 9.21 -7.34 16.54
N LEU A 151 8.31 -7.00 15.61
CA LEU A 151 7.27 -7.92 15.17
C LEU A 151 7.86 -9.09 14.34
N TYR A 152 8.74 -8.80 13.38
CA TYR A 152 9.41 -9.80 12.56
C TYR A 152 10.24 -10.79 13.39
N GLN A 153 11.06 -10.27 14.31
CA GLN A 153 11.88 -11.08 15.22
C GLN A 153 11.04 -11.92 16.20
N SER A 154 9.78 -11.57 16.45
CA SER A 154 8.87 -12.43 17.22
C SER A 154 8.40 -13.68 16.45
N GLY A 155 8.88 -13.89 15.22
CA GLY A 155 8.54 -15.01 14.37
C GLY A 155 7.26 -14.81 13.55
N TYR A 156 6.74 -13.57 13.44
CA TYR A 156 5.60 -13.28 12.58
C TYR A 156 6.07 -12.84 11.19
N PRO A 157 5.88 -13.65 10.13
CA PRO A 157 6.33 -13.32 8.80
C PRO A 157 5.64 -12.05 8.29
N LEU A 158 6.43 -11.09 7.85
CA LEU A 158 5.91 -9.86 7.23
C LEU A 158 6.80 -9.42 6.08
N VAL A 159 6.19 -8.70 5.13
CA VAL A 159 6.87 -8.07 3.99
C VAL A 159 6.36 -6.65 3.86
N VAL A 160 7.26 -5.71 3.71
CA VAL A 160 6.95 -4.30 3.47
C VAL A 160 6.96 -4.02 1.97
N ILE A 161 5.92 -3.37 1.48
CA ILE A 161 5.78 -2.92 0.09
C ILE A 161 5.80 -1.41 0.06
N ASP A 162 6.75 -0.83 -0.67
CA ASP A 162 6.95 0.61 -0.86
C ASP A 162 7.00 1.40 0.47
N PRO A 163 8.05 1.21 1.27
CA PRO A 163 8.15 1.80 2.60
C PRO A 163 8.17 3.33 2.55
N VAL A 164 7.42 3.96 3.47
CA VAL A 164 7.43 5.43 3.66
C VAL A 164 8.74 5.89 4.30
N THR A 165 9.24 5.13 5.29
CA THR A 165 10.50 5.42 6.00
C THR A 165 11.57 4.38 5.68
N PRO A 166 12.86 4.68 5.87
CA PRO A 166 13.93 3.70 5.73
C PRO A 166 13.66 2.47 6.61
N MET A 167 13.81 1.28 6.03
CA MET A 167 13.63 0.01 6.73
C MET A 167 14.98 -0.62 7.08
N ASP A 168 15.02 -1.31 8.20
CA ASP A 168 16.14 -2.15 8.60
C ASP A 168 16.38 -3.26 7.56
N ALA A 169 17.65 -3.66 7.40
CA ALA A 169 18.06 -4.66 6.42
C ALA A 169 17.48 -6.06 6.68
N GLU A 170 17.04 -6.35 7.91
CA GLU A 170 16.41 -7.63 8.26
C GLU A 170 14.98 -7.75 7.71
N ILE A 171 14.29 -6.63 7.48
CA ILE A 171 12.90 -6.62 7.02
C ILE A 171 12.85 -6.82 5.49
N PRO A 172 12.15 -7.84 4.99
CA PRO A 172 11.92 -7.99 3.56
C PRO A 172 11.13 -6.82 2.99
N VAL A 173 11.71 -6.18 1.97
CA VAL A 173 11.15 -5.00 1.30
C VAL A 173 11.00 -5.26 -0.19
N VAL A 174 9.85 -4.88 -0.74
CA VAL A 174 9.61 -4.81 -2.19
C VAL A 174 9.31 -3.36 -2.55
N ALA A 175 10.09 -2.77 -3.44
CA ALA A 175 9.97 -1.38 -3.87
C ALA A 175 10.14 -1.27 -5.39
N THR A 176 10.13 -0.06 -5.91
CA THR A 176 10.45 0.21 -7.32
C THR A 176 11.74 1.01 -7.42
N THR A 177 12.34 1.01 -8.62
CA THR A 177 13.56 1.80 -8.90
C THR A 177 13.24 3.29 -8.99
N ASN A 178 12.85 3.91 -7.86
CA ASN A 178 12.41 5.31 -7.77
C ASN A 178 13.46 6.29 -8.31
N TRP A 179 14.72 6.13 -7.90
CA TRP A 179 15.83 6.98 -8.35
C TRP A 179 16.02 6.92 -9.87
N ALA A 180 16.08 5.69 -10.42
CA ALA A 180 16.30 5.50 -11.85
C ALA A 180 15.13 6.03 -12.70
N GLY A 181 13.91 5.82 -12.24
CA GLY A 181 12.70 6.33 -12.89
C GLY A 181 12.68 7.86 -12.95
N ALA A 182 12.97 8.52 -11.84
CA ALA A 182 13.00 9.98 -11.78
C ALA A 182 14.16 10.58 -12.60
N LYS A 183 15.32 9.92 -12.58
CA LYS A 183 16.44 10.30 -13.46
C LYS A 183 16.03 10.22 -14.92
N MET A 184 15.41 9.14 -15.36
CA MET A 184 14.93 8.92 -16.73
C MET A 184 13.87 9.97 -17.14
N ALA A 185 12.92 10.31 -16.27
CA ALA A 185 11.93 11.35 -16.49
C ALA A 185 12.57 12.73 -16.71
N THR A 186 13.55 13.07 -15.89
CA THR A 186 14.26 14.34 -15.97
C THR A 186 15.17 14.39 -17.20
N GLU A 187 15.89 13.31 -17.51
CA GLU A 187 16.70 13.18 -18.73
C GLU A 187 15.87 13.36 -20.00
N HIS A 188 14.63 12.84 -20.03
CA HIS A 188 13.71 13.04 -21.14
C HIS A 188 13.42 14.54 -21.37
N LEU A 189 13.14 15.31 -20.32
CA LEU A 189 12.94 16.76 -20.42
C LEU A 189 14.21 17.50 -20.90
N ILE A 190 15.36 17.11 -20.38
CA ILE A 190 16.65 17.68 -20.78
C ILE A 190 16.95 17.39 -22.25
N GLN A 191 16.68 16.17 -22.71
CA GLN A 191 16.87 15.77 -24.11
C GLN A 191 15.95 16.55 -25.06
N GLN A 192 14.78 16.99 -24.59
CA GLN A 192 13.91 17.89 -25.35
C GLN A 192 14.37 19.35 -25.35
N GLY A 193 15.43 19.69 -24.59
CA GLY A 193 16.03 21.03 -24.56
C GLY A 193 15.56 21.89 -23.37
N HIS A 194 14.84 21.34 -22.40
CA HIS A 194 14.47 22.07 -21.19
C HIS A 194 15.66 22.27 -20.28
N THR A 195 15.90 23.51 -19.86
CA THR A 195 16.96 23.89 -18.89
C THR A 195 16.38 24.45 -17.59
N HIS A 196 15.12 24.87 -17.60
CA HIS A 196 14.40 25.38 -16.43
C HIS A 196 13.28 24.38 -16.06
N ILE A 197 13.67 23.33 -15.34
CA ILE A 197 12.79 22.23 -14.98
C ILE A 197 12.38 22.39 -13.50
N GLY A 198 11.10 22.66 -13.26
CA GLY A 198 10.53 22.64 -11.91
C GLY A 198 10.30 21.21 -11.42
N VAL A 199 10.41 21.00 -10.10
CA VAL A 199 10.05 19.75 -9.47
C VAL A 199 9.10 19.96 -8.29
N ILE A 200 8.03 19.16 -8.22
CA ILE A 200 7.09 19.14 -7.10
C ILE A 200 7.33 17.85 -6.32
N ILE A 201 7.85 18.00 -5.10
CA ILE A 201 8.19 16.90 -4.21
C ILE A 201 7.09 16.63 -3.18
N GLY A 202 7.05 15.40 -2.67
CA GLY A 202 6.13 15.02 -1.59
C GLY A 202 6.59 15.46 -0.21
N PRO A 203 5.89 15.02 0.86
CA PRO A 203 6.25 15.30 2.24
C PRO A 203 7.67 14.84 2.59
N THR A 204 8.32 15.57 3.51
CA THR A 204 9.62 15.16 4.06
C THR A 204 9.53 13.82 4.79
N GLY A 205 10.60 13.02 4.69
CA GLY A 205 10.65 11.68 5.30
C GLY A 205 10.09 10.55 4.45
N TRP A 206 9.45 10.85 3.32
CA TRP A 206 9.04 9.82 2.37
C TRP A 206 10.23 9.35 1.53
N THR A 207 10.64 8.08 1.75
CA THR A 207 11.80 7.46 1.10
C THR A 207 11.73 7.49 -0.42
N GLY A 208 10.58 7.06 -1.00
CA GLY A 208 10.39 7.09 -2.45
C GLY A 208 10.48 8.51 -3.04
N GLY A 209 10.01 9.52 -2.32
CA GLY A 209 10.15 10.93 -2.71
C GLY A 209 11.59 11.43 -2.66
N ALA A 210 12.34 11.04 -1.65
CA ALA A 210 13.78 11.37 -1.54
C ALA A 210 14.58 10.75 -2.70
N ASP A 211 14.32 9.49 -3.02
CA ASP A 211 14.96 8.79 -4.14
C ASP A 211 14.62 9.47 -5.49
N ARG A 212 13.34 9.83 -5.71
CA ARG A 212 12.92 10.53 -6.93
C ARG A 212 13.57 11.91 -7.04
N LEU A 213 13.65 12.66 -5.93
CA LEU A 213 14.36 13.95 -5.91
C LEU A 213 15.84 13.76 -6.23
N ALA A 214 16.49 12.75 -5.64
CA ALA A 214 17.89 12.45 -5.92
C ALA A 214 18.13 12.05 -7.39
N GLY A 215 17.20 11.33 -8.02
CA GLY A 215 17.23 10.99 -9.45
C GLY A 215 17.13 12.24 -10.32
N TYR A 216 16.18 13.15 -10.00
CA TYR A 216 16.06 14.46 -10.66
C TYR A 216 17.37 15.27 -10.57
N GLN A 217 17.93 15.39 -9.37
CA GLN A 217 19.18 16.11 -9.14
C GLN A 217 20.36 15.51 -9.92
N ALA A 218 20.45 14.17 -9.93
CA ALA A 218 21.50 13.47 -10.68
C ALA A 218 21.42 13.72 -12.19
N ALA A 219 20.21 13.79 -12.76
CA ALA A 219 20.03 14.11 -14.18
C ALA A 219 20.45 15.55 -14.50
N LEU A 220 20.06 16.53 -13.67
CA LEU A 220 20.51 17.93 -13.84
C LEU A 220 22.02 18.06 -13.76
N LEU A 221 22.63 17.43 -12.74
CA LEU A 221 24.09 17.46 -12.55
C LEU A 221 24.83 16.86 -13.74
N ALA A 222 24.36 15.72 -14.25
CA ALA A 222 24.96 15.05 -15.41
C ALA A 222 24.90 15.92 -16.70
N ALA A 223 23.86 16.76 -16.81
CA ALA A 223 23.70 17.71 -17.92
C ALA A 223 24.37 19.06 -17.70
N GLY A 224 25.06 19.28 -16.57
CA GLY A 224 25.67 20.56 -16.20
C GLY A 224 24.64 21.66 -15.91
N LEU A 225 23.40 21.31 -15.60
CA LEU A 225 22.33 22.25 -15.25
C LEU A 225 22.32 22.54 -13.75
N PRO A 226 22.10 23.81 -13.34
CA PRO A 226 22.08 24.16 -11.93
C PRO A 226 20.82 23.65 -11.23
N LEU A 227 20.96 23.17 -9.99
CA LEU A 227 19.83 22.97 -9.10
C LEU A 227 19.38 24.34 -8.57
N THR A 228 18.24 24.82 -9.02
CA THR A 228 17.68 26.12 -8.62
C THR A 228 16.64 25.93 -7.51
N PRO A 229 16.90 26.36 -6.26
CA PRO A 229 15.96 26.15 -5.14
C PRO A 229 14.57 26.74 -5.41
N ALA A 230 14.49 27.82 -6.17
CA ALA A 230 13.22 28.45 -6.57
C ALA A 230 12.34 27.54 -7.46
N LEU A 231 12.93 26.53 -8.10
CA LEU A 231 12.22 25.53 -8.93
C LEU A 231 11.87 24.25 -8.18
N VAL A 232 12.13 24.16 -6.88
CA VAL A 232 11.73 23.03 -6.02
C VAL A 232 10.57 23.46 -5.14
N ARG A 233 9.47 22.72 -5.16
CA ARG A 233 8.30 22.96 -4.31
C ARG A 233 7.87 21.67 -3.63
N GLN A 234 7.58 21.77 -2.34
CA GLN A 234 6.99 20.69 -1.57
C GLN A 234 5.48 20.82 -1.55
N ALA A 235 4.76 19.69 -1.66
CA ALA A 235 3.31 19.64 -1.62
C ALA A 235 2.82 18.30 -1.07
N ASP A 236 1.56 18.23 -0.72
CA ASP A 236 0.88 16.97 -0.47
C ASP A 236 0.75 16.16 -1.77
N LEU A 237 0.73 14.83 -1.66
CA LEU A 237 0.64 13.89 -2.79
C LEU A 237 -0.78 13.86 -3.41
N THR A 238 -1.39 15.02 -3.59
CA THR A 238 -2.78 15.20 -4.05
C THR A 238 -2.85 16.12 -5.27
N ILE A 239 -3.99 16.10 -5.96
CA ILE A 239 -4.26 17.02 -7.07
C ILE A 239 -4.19 18.49 -6.60
N ASP A 240 -4.78 18.80 -5.44
CA ASP A 240 -4.77 20.17 -4.92
C ASP A 240 -3.38 20.60 -4.49
N GLY A 241 -2.58 19.70 -3.86
CA GLY A 241 -1.18 19.99 -3.54
C GLY A 241 -0.33 20.29 -4.79
N GLY A 242 -0.49 19.50 -5.84
CA GLY A 242 0.16 19.75 -7.13
C GLY A 242 -0.26 21.06 -7.78
N TYR A 243 -1.56 21.40 -7.70
CA TYR A 243 -2.12 22.64 -8.21
C TYR A 243 -1.52 23.87 -7.52
N ASP A 244 -1.51 23.89 -6.18
CA ASP A 244 -0.96 25.01 -5.41
C ASP A 244 0.55 25.19 -5.65
N ALA A 245 1.30 24.09 -5.69
CA ALA A 245 2.73 24.12 -5.97
C ALA A 245 3.04 24.63 -7.40
N ALA A 246 2.21 24.25 -8.37
CA ALA A 246 2.35 24.72 -9.76
C ALA A 246 2.13 26.23 -9.88
N HIS A 247 1.15 26.80 -9.15
CA HIS A 247 0.94 28.25 -9.13
C HIS A 247 2.20 29.01 -8.68
N HIS A 248 2.93 28.51 -7.68
CA HIS A 248 4.18 29.09 -7.23
C HIS A 248 5.29 28.97 -8.27
N LEU A 249 5.47 27.78 -8.89
CA LEU A 249 6.49 27.55 -9.91
C LEU A 249 6.27 28.41 -11.15
N LEU A 250 5.03 28.51 -11.61
CA LEU A 250 4.64 29.28 -12.80
C LEU A 250 4.66 30.79 -12.57
N SER A 251 4.59 31.25 -11.31
CA SER A 251 4.72 32.66 -10.98
C SER A 251 6.17 33.09 -10.69
N SER A 252 7.10 32.15 -10.70
CA SER A 252 8.51 32.43 -10.44
C SER A 252 9.14 33.21 -11.60
N PRO A 253 9.96 34.24 -11.32
CA PRO A 253 10.72 34.97 -12.34
C PRO A 253 11.73 34.09 -13.10
N HIS A 254 12.00 32.88 -12.59
CA HIS A 254 12.88 31.90 -13.21
C HIS A 254 12.15 31.04 -14.26
N GLY A 255 10.83 31.17 -14.41
CA GLY A 255 10.02 30.58 -15.50
C GLY A 255 10.29 29.11 -15.79
N ALA A 256 9.64 28.19 -15.07
CA ALA A 256 9.73 26.76 -15.41
C ALA A 256 9.11 26.52 -16.80
N THR A 257 9.87 25.94 -17.71
CA THR A 257 9.37 25.49 -19.03
C THR A 257 8.89 24.03 -19.02
N ALA A 258 9.26 23.29 -17.96
CA ALA A 258 8.77 21.96 -17.69
C ALA A 258 8.62 21.75 -16.17
N ILE A 259 7.66 20.92 -15.75
CA ILE A 259 7.46 20.53 -14.36
C ILE A 259 7.43 19.00 -14.28
N PHE A 260 8.30 18.46 -13.43
CA PHE A 260 8.24 17.07 -12.99
C PHE A 260 7.54 17.00 -11.63
N ALA A 261 6.35 16.42 -11.58
CA ALA A 261 5.63 16.11 -10.36
C ALA A 261 5.93 14.68 -9.93
N LEU A 262 6.29 14.45 -8.66
CA LEU A 262 6.74 13.15 -8.20
C LEU A 262 5.62 12.09 -8.09
N ASN A 263 4.36 12.43 -8.45
CA ASN A 263 3.31 11.47 -8.75
C ASN A 263 2.29 12.03 -9.76
N ASP A 264 1.47 11.17 -10.33
CA ASP A 264 0.46 11.55 -11.33
C ASP A 264 -0.64 12.45 -10.76
N SER A 265 -1.03 12.25 -9.50
CA SER A 265 -2.03 13.12 -8.87
C SER A 265 -1.56 14.58 -8.81
N MET A 266 -0.31 14.82 -8.40
CA MET A 266 0.26 16.18 -8.45
C MET A 266 0.40 16.70 -9.88
N ALA A 267 0.81 15.83 -10.84
CA ALA A 267 0.89 16.22 -12.25
C ALA A 267 -0.46 16.66 -12.82
N ILE A 268 -1.56 16.00 -12.48
CA ILE A 268 -2.93 16.42 -12.80
C ILE A 268 -3.21 17.81 -12.22
N GLY A 269 -2.76 18.08 -11.01
CA GLY A 269 -2.84 19.42 -10.40
C GLY A 269 -2.09 20.48 -11.21
N VAL A 270 -0.90 20.15 -11.71
CA VAL A 270 -0.12 21.03 -12.61
C VAL A 270 -0.89 21.32 -13.90
N LEU A 271 -1.46 20.30 -14.55
CA LEU A 271 -2.27 20.46 -15.75
C LEU A 271 -3.50 21.36 -15.52
N ARG A 272 -4.14 21.23 -14.35
CA ARG A 272 -5.25 22.11 -13.94
C ARG A 272 -4.78 23.56 -13.80
N ALA A 273 -3.67 23.83 -13.13
CA ALA A 273 -3.10 25.16 -12.96
C ALA A 273 -2.67 25.79 -14.29
N ALA A 274 -2.07 25.01 -15.19
CA ALA A 274 -1.72 25.43 -16.54
C ALA A 274 -2.95 25.87 -17.34
N ARG A 275 -4.02 25.07 -17.31
CA ARG A 275 -5.28 25.38 -17.99
C ARG A 275 -5.91 26.67 -17.48
N GLU A 276 -5.93 26.92 -16.17
CA GLU A 276 -6.48 28.16 -15.59
C GLU A 276 -5.68 29.40 -16.02
N ARG A 277 -4.39 29.23 -16.27
CA ARG A 277 -3.51 30.29 -16.78
C ARG A 277 -3.51 30.38 -18.32
N SER A 278 -4.33 29.56 -18.99
CA SER A 278 -4.38 29.47 -20.45
C SER A 278 -3.03 29.10 -21.09
N LEU A 279 -2.18 28.37 -20.36
CA LEU A 279 -0.91 27.83 -20.88
C LEU A 279 -1.18 26.59 -21.70
N ASP A 280 -0.64 26.55 -22.92
CA ASP A 280 -0.71 25.39 -23.81
C ASP A 280 0.28 24.30 -23.35
N VAL A 281 -0.24 23.14 -22.94
CA VAL A 281 0.54 21.94 -22.63
C VAL A 281 0.42 21.01 -23.85
N PRO A 282 1.53 20.62 -24.48
CA PRO A 282 2.92 20.75 -24.03
C PRO A 282 3.71 21.96 -24.54
N ARG A 283 3.15 22.83 -25.37
CA ARG A 283 3.92 23.83 -26.14
C ARG A 283 4.57 24.92 -25.30
N GLU A 284 3.88 25.40 -24.27
CA GLU A 284 4.36 26.45 -23.36
C GLU A 284 4.83 25.87 -22.01
N LEU A 285 4.34 24.69 -21.63
CA LEU A 285 4.74 23.98 -20.43
C LEU A 285 4.71 22.47 -20.66
N SER A 286 5.83 21.79 -20.48
CA SER A 286 5.88 20.33 -20.42
C SER A 286 5.59 19.85 -19.00
N VAL A 287 4.84 18.73 -18.88
CA VAL A 287 4.47 18.14 -17.58
C VAL A 287 4.76 16.64 -17.60
N ILE A 288 5.48 16.16 -16.58
CA ILE A 288 5.72 14.74 -16.35
C ILE A 288 5.20 14.35 -14.98
N GLY A 289 4.56 13.17 -14.88
CA GLY A 289 4.15 12.51 -13.66
C GLY A 289 5.02 11.31 -13.30
N PHE A 290 4.53 10.55 -12.32
CA PHE A 290 5.09 9.28 -11.87
C PHE A 290 3.94 8.43 -11.35
N ASP A 291 3.88 7.16 -11.65
CA ASP A 291 3.01 6.04 -11.28
C ASP A 291 2.40 5.35 -12.50
N ASP A 292 1.99 6.10 -13.54
CA ASP A 292 1.23 5.67 -14.72
C ASP A 292 -0.15 5.09 -14.35
N LEU A 293 -0.90 5.87 -13.56
CA LEU A 293 -2.29 5.56 -13.22
C LEU A 293 -3.20 5.70 -14.44
N GLU A 294 -4.39 5.06 -14.43
CA GLU A 294 -5.34 5.08 -15.55
C GLU A 294 -5.67 6.51 -16.01
N MET A 295 -5.83 7.43 -15.05
CA MET A 295 -6.09 8.84 -15.34
C MET A 295 -5.00 9.49 -16.20
N ALA A 296 -3.74 9.07 -16.09
CA ALA A 296 -2.65 9.62 -16.91
C ALA A 296 -2.86 9.39 -18.41
N ALA A 297 -3.50 8.28 -18.77
CA ALA A 297 -3.76 7.94 -20.17
C ALA A 297 -5.00 8.63 -20.75
N VAL A 298 -5.99 8.99 -19.91
CA VAL A 298 -7.28 9.54 -20.37
C VAL A 298 -7.38 11.06 -20.25
N MET A 299 -6.40 11.71 -19.61
CA MET A 299 -6.31 13.18 -19.56
C MET A 299 -6.11 13.78 -20.95
N THR A 300 -6.41 15.07 -21.10
CA THR A 300 -6.12 15.86 -22.30
C THR A 300 -5.32 17.11 -21.90
N PRO A 301 -4.03 17.18 -22.31
CA PRO A 301 -3.26 16.16 -23.02
C PRO A 301 -3.01 14.92 -22.16
N ALA A 302 -2.82 13.74 -22.82
CA ALA A 302 -2.45 12.51 -22.11
C ALA A 302 -1.06 12.67 -21.47
N LEU A 303 -0.96 12.27 -20.17
CA LEU A 303 0.20 12.56 -19.33
C LEU A 303 1.37 11.62 -19.62
N THR A 304 2.52 12.19 -19.97
CA THR A 304 3.82 11.52 -19.92
C THR A 304 4.17 11.25 -18.46
N THR A 305 4.52 10.00 -18.13
CA THR A 305 4.74 9.58 -16.74
C THR A 305 5.71 8.42 -16.65
N VAL A 306 6.16 8.11 -15.45
CA VAL A 306 6.99 6.92 -15.16
C VAL A 306 6.09 5.81 -14.62
N ARG A 307 5.97 4.73 -15.39
CA ARG A 307 5.19 3.56 -14.99
C ARG A 307 5.90 2.79 -13.88
N GLN A 308 5.18 2.57 -12.78
CA GLN A 308 5.52 1.59 -11.77
C GLN A 308 4.76 0.28 -12.02
N PRO A 309 5.38 -0.88 -11.85
CA PRO A 309 4.68 -2.17 -11.94
C PRO A 309 3.90 -2.48 -10.65
N LEU A 310 2.84 -1.69 -10.36
CA LEU A 310 2.11 -1.72 -9.07
C LEU A 310 1.54 -3.09 -8.73
N GLN A 311 0.88 -3.77 -9.68
CA GLN A 311 0.43 -5.16 -9.47
C GLN A 311 1.63 -6.09 -9.25
N GLY A 312 2.76 -5.82 -9.92
CA GLY A 312 4.02 -6.55 -9.71
C GLY A 312 4.54 -6.43 -8.28
N LEU A 313 4.42 -5.24 -7.65
CA LEU A 313 4.78 -5.04 -6.24
C LEU A 313 3.95 -5.94 -5.32
N GLY A 314 2.63 -5.95 -5.49
CA GLY A 314 1.72 -6.80 -4.72
C GLY A 314 2.03 -8.29 -4.89
N ARG A 315 2.17 -8.73 -6.14
CA ARG A 315 2.50 -10.13 -6.49
C ARG A 315 3.85 -10.55 -5.91
N THR A 316 4.88 -9.72 -6.05
CA THR A 316 6.22 -10.00 -5.52
C THR A 316 6.20 -10.04 -3.99
N GLY A 317 5.54 -9.09 -3.33
CA GLY A 317 5.37 -9.10 -1.87
C GLY A 317 4.70 -10.38 -1.37
N ALA A 318 3.63 -10.82 -2.02
CA ALA A 318 2.96 -12.08 -1.69
C ALA A 318 3.88 -13.30 -1.90
N ASN A 319 4.68 -13.32 -2.97
CA ASN A 319 5.63 -14.41 -3.24
C ASN A 319 6.72 -14.48 -2.17
N VAL A 320 7.31 -13.35 -1.80
CA VAL A 320 8.31 -13.27 -0.72
C VAL A 320 7.72 -13.72 0.61
N LEU A 321 6.50 -13.28 0.95
CA LEU A 321 5.81 -13.73 2.16
C LEU A 321 5.63 -15.27 2.18
N TYR A 322 5.28 -15.87 1.05
CA TYR A 322 5.14 -17.33 0.95
C TYR A 322 6.46 -18.09 1.11
N GLN A 323 7.58 -17.52 0.65
CA GLN A 323 8.90 -18.10 0.91
C GLN A 323 9.19 -18.12 2.42
N LEU A 324 8.90 -17.01 3.12
CA LEU A 324 9.03 -16.94 4.58
C LEU A 324 8.13 -17.96 5.31
N LEU A 325 6.86 -18.08 4.88
CA LEU A 325 5.90 -19.04 5.45
C LEU A 325 6.33 -20.49 5.22
N ALA A 326 7.07 -20.76 4.16
CA ALA A 326 7.65 -22.07 3.87
C ALA A 326 8.98 -22.32 4.61
N GLY A 327 9.46 -21.36 5.41
CA GLY A 327 10.74 -21.44 6.11
C GLY A 327 11.96 -21.41 5.16
N GLN A 328 11.79 -20.85 3.96
CA GLN A 328 12.88 -20.70 2.99
C GLN A 328 13.70 -19.45 3.32
N GLU A 329 15.02 -19.56 3.14
CA GLU A 329 15.88 -18.39 3.16
C GLU A 329 15.63 -17.54 1.92
N LEU A 330 15.62 -16.21 2.10
CA LEU A 330 15.49 -15.28 0.99
C LEU A 330 16.85 -15.03 0.35
N ASP A 331 16.93 -15.07 -0.96
CA ASP A 331 18.15 -14.70 -1.72
C ASP A 331 18.53 -13.22 -1.48
N ALA A 332 17.51 -12.36 -1.27
CA ALA A 332 17.68 -10.96 -0.95
C ALA A 332 16.50 -10.47 -0.08
N THR A 333 16.80 -9.62 0.90
CA THR A 333 15.77 -8.96 1.73
C THR A 333 15.20 -7.72 1.05
N ARG A 334 15.83 -7.20 -0.01
CA ARG A 334 15.35 -6.06 -0.78
C ARG A 334 15.20 -6.42 -2.27
N VAL A 335 13.98 -6.28 -2.79
CA VAL A 335 13.65 -6.50 -4.20
C VAL A 335 13.16 -5.19 -4.80
N GLU A 336 13.81 -4.73 -5.87
CA GLU A 336 13.39 -3.54 -6.59
C GLU A 336 12.91 -3.89 -8.00
N LEU A 337 11.68 -3.49 -8.32
CA LEU A 337 11.08 -3.67 -9.64
C LEU A 337 11.37 -2.47 -10.53
N SER A 338 11.75 -2.73 -11.77
CA SER A 338 12.12 -1.69 -12.74
C SER A 338 10.94 -0.81 -13.13
N THR A 339 11.15 0.50 -13.13
CA THR A 339 10.24 1.50 -13.68
C THR A 339 10.51 1.77 -15.16
N LYS A 340 9.54 2.35 -15.89
CA LYS A 340 9.65 2.68 -17.32
C LYS A 340 9.01 4.04 -17.60
N LEU A 341 9.68 4.87 -18.41
CA LEU A 341 9.07 6.08 -18.95
C LEU A 341 8.02 5.73 -20.00
N VAL A 342 6.85 6.33 -19.88
CA VAL A 342 5.74 6.26 -20.85
C VAL A 342 5.52 7.65 -21.41
N VAL A 343 6.04 7.89 -22.60
CA VAL A 343 5.89 9.18 -23.31
C VAL A 343 4.51 9.26 -23.92
N ARG A 344 3.80 10.38 -23.67
CA ARG A 344 2.49 10.70 -24.24
C ARG A 344 2.50 12.13 -24.79
N GLU A 345 1.44 12.90 -24.55
CA GLU A 345 1.18 14.19 -25.20
C GLU A 345 1.61 15.40 -24.37
N SER A 346 1.93 15.23 -23.08
CA SER A 346 2.17 16.34 -22.16
C SER A 346 3.59 16.89 -22.14
N THR A 347 4.46 16.42 -23.04
CA THR A 347 5.86 16.91 -23.16
C THR A 347 6.23 17.18 -24.61
N ALA A 348 6.92 18.31 -24.84
CA ALA A 348 7.47 18.72 -26.13
C ALA A 348 8.68 19.64 -25.90
N PRO A 349 9.51 19.90 -26.92
CA PRO A 349 10.57 20.90 -26.84
C PRO A 349 10.04 22.28 -26.42
N PRO A 350 10.80 23.04 -25.59
CA PRO A 350 10.37 24.38 -25.18
C PRO A 350 10.20 25.32 -26.38
N SER A 351 9.18 26.19 -26.28
CA SER A 351 8.90 27.19 -27.30
C SER A 351 10.12 28.09 -27.55
N GLY A 352 10.53 28.21 -28.81
CA GLY A 352 11.71 29.03 -29.22
C GLY A 352 12.98 28.25 -29.49
N THR A 353 12.99 26.92 -29.34
CA THR A 353 14.12 26.09 -29.74
C THR A 353 13.96 25.73 -31.22
N SER A 354 14.56 26.51 -32.13
CA SER A 354 14.73 26.08 -33.53
C SER A 354 15.76 24.95 -33.56
N PHE A 355 15.33 23.71 -33.76
CA PHE A 355 16.25 22.64 -34.14
C PHE A 355 16.82 22.96 -35.51
N MET A 356 18.12 23.33 -35.61
CA MET A 356 18.81 23.26 -36.88
C MET A 356 18.87 21.77 -37.26
N THR A 357 18.04 21.38 -38.19
CA THR A 357 18.14 20.09 -38.90
C THR A 357 19.45 20.12 -39.68
N TYR A 358 20.42 19.32 -39.24
CA TYR A 358 21.62 19.01 -40.01
C TYR A 358 21.36 17.81 -40.91
#